data_258e43cce3fc5905f8fcfcc1daca9000
#
_entry.id   258e43cce3fc5905f8fcfcc1daca9000
#
_cell.length_a   1.000
_cell.length_b   1.000
_cell.length_c   1.000
_cell.angle_alpha   90.00
_cell.angle_beta   90.00
_cell.angle_gamma   90.00
#
_symmetry.space_group_name_H-M   'P 1'
#
loop_
_entity.id
_entity.type
_entity.pdbx_description
1 polymer ?
#
loop_
_entity_poly.entity_id
_entity_poly.type
_entity_poly.pdbx_seq_one_letter_code
_entity_poly.pdbx_strand_id
1 'polypeptide(L)'
;MSSLAGNQGGSNIATYAATKAYNTVLGEGLWQELRRQNIDVVAPCAGAIRTPNYLDAETGKEAPGTVDASLVAKAALDGLGKTPIVIPGRMNQFALFLMRRLLPRKRAIKLMAKNTESLA
;
A
#
# COMPACT_ATOMS: atom_id res chain seq x y z
N MET A 1 3.63 8.13 3.50
CA MET A 1 3.62 6.70 3.14
C MET A 1 2.22 6.13 3.26
N SER A 2 1.77 5.41 2.25
CA SER A 2 0.47 4.76 2.21
C SER A 2 0.58 3.21 2.33
N SER A 3 -0.50 2.50 2.04
CA SER A 3 -0.58 1.05 2.12
C SER A 3 -1.50 0.51 1.02
N LEU A 4 -1.28 -0.73 0.61
CA LEU A 4 -2.20 -1.45 -0.26
C LEU A 4 -3.62 -1.55 0.34
N ALA A 5 -3.74 -1.56 1.68
CA ALA A 5 -5.02 -1.53 2.38
C ALA A 5 -5.86 -0.28 2.09
N GLY A 6 -5.23 0.83 1.65
CA GLY A 6 -5.94 2.05 1.23
C GLY A 6 -6.67 1.95 -0.11
N ASN A 7 -6.55 0.83 -0.84
CA ASN A 7 -7.23 0.69 -2.14
C ASN A 7 -8.71 0.30 -2.04
N GLN A 8 -9.13 -0.28 -0.92
CA GLN A 8 -10.52 -0.66 -0.62
C GLN A 8 -10.77 -0.66 0.88
N GLY A 9 -12.05 -0.71 1.29
CA GLY A 9 -12.40 -0.91 2.68
C GLY A 9 -11.99 -2.29 3.18
N GLY A 10 -11.61 -2.40 4.44
CA GLY A 10 -11.30 -3.66 5.12
C GLY A 10 -12.02 -3.76 6.47
N SER A 11 -12.58 -4.93 6.78
CA SER A 11 -13.13 -5.20 8.11
C SER A 11 -12.03 -5.12 9.16
N ASN A 12 -12.38 -4.67 10.37
CA ASN A 12 -11.47 -4.50 11.51
C ASN A 12 -10.36 -3.45 11.33
N ILE A 13 -10.14 -2.95 10.10
CA ILE A 13 -9.15 -1.93 9.75
C ILE A 13 -9.76 -0.75 8.98
N ALA A 14 -11.06 -0.49 9.11
CA ALA A 14 -11.75 0.52 8.30
C ALA A 14 -11.12 1.92 8.41
N THR A 15 -10.84 2.38 9.62
CA THR A 15 -10.18 3.68 9.86
C THR A 15 -8.75 3.70 9.29
N TYR A 16 -7.99 2.64 9.50
CA TYR A 16 -6.64 2.51 8.94
C TYR A 16 -6.68 2.56 7.40
N ALA A 17 -7.55 1.78 6.77
CA ALA A 17 -7.73 1.79 5.32
C ALA A 17 -8.09 3.20 4.79
N ALA A 18 -9.01 3.89 5.49
CA ALA A 18 -9.40 5.25 5.13
C ALA A 18 -8.24 6.25 5.22
N THR A 19 -7.44 6.20 6.30
CA THR A 19 -6.25 7.08 6.43
C THR A 19 -5.20 6.80 5.37
N LYS A 20 -5.02 5.54 4.97
CA LYS A 20 -4.07 5.18 3.90
C LYS A 20 -4.59 5.58 2.52
N ALA A 21 -5.90 5.50 2.27
CA ALA A 21 -6.52 6.05 1.06
C ALA A 21 -6.32 7.57 0.98
N TYR A 22 -6.55 8.29 2.09
CA TYR A 22 -6.28 9.71 2.18
C TYR A 22 -4.84 10.05 1.80
N ASN A 23 -3.85 9.35 2.39
CA ASN A 23 -2.43 9.58 2.09
C ASN A 23 -2.10 9.35 0.61
N THR A 24 -2.73 8.37 -0.04
CA THR A 24 -2.54 8.10 -1.46
C THR A 24 -3.06 9.25 -2.31
N VAL A 25 -4.31 9.65 -2.11
CA VAL A 25 -4.95 10.72 -2.89
C VAL A 25 -4.27 12.06 -2.66
N LEU A 26 -3.89 12.37 -1.40
CA LEU A 26 -3.12 13.56 -1.08
C LEU A 26 -1.76 13.57 -1.80
N GLY A 27 -1.05 12.43 -1.79
CA GLY A 27 0.24 12.30 -2.49
C GLY A 27 0.10 12.52 -4.00
N GLU A 28 -0.96 12.02 -4.62
CA GLU A 28 -1.25 12.26 -6.05
C GLU A 28 -1.51 13.74 -6.35
N GLY A 29 -2.30 14.41 -5.51
CA GLY A 29 -2.56 15.85 -5.63
C GLY A 29 -1.29 16.66 -5.50
N LEU A 30 -0.52 16.45 -4.42
CA LEU A 30 0.72 17.15 -4.16
C LEU A 30 1.78 16.89 -5.24
N TRP A 31 1.85 15.68 -5.80
CA TRP A 31 2.75 15.37 -6.92
C TRP A 31 2.51 16.31 -8.10
N GLN A 32 1.25 16.60 -8.43
CA GLN A 32 0.92 17.51 -9.55
C GLN A 32 1.08 19.00 -9.16
N GLU A 33 0.66 19.39 -7.96
CA GLU A 33 0.69 20.79 -7.51
C GLU A 33 2.12 21.29 -7.36
N LEU A 34 3.01 20.48 -6.76
CA LEU A 34 4.37 20.90 -6.40
C LEU A 34 5.38 20.78 -7.55
N ARG A 35 5.03 20.11 -8.64
CA ARG A 35 5.91 20.03 -9.84
C ARG A 35 6.32 21.42 -10.37
N ARG A 36 5.40 22.39 -10.30
CA ARG A 36 5.70 23.76 -10.76
C ARG A 36 6.73 24.47 -9.88
N GLN A 37 6.96 23.95 -8.68
CA GLN A 37 7.94 24.46 -7.72
C GLN A 37 9.23 23.62 -7.71
N ASN A 38 9.39 22.68 -8.65
CA ASN A 38 10.49 21.72 -8.72
C ASN A 38 10.63 20.86 -7.45
N ILE A 39 9.50 20.53 -6.82
CA ILE A 39 9.44 19.64 -5.66
C ILE A 39 8.87 18.30 -6.11
N ASP A 40 9.65 17.25 -5.93
CA ASP A 40 9.22 15.89 -6.25
C ASP A 40 8.49 15.26 -5.06
N VAL A 41 7.34 14.64 -5.34
CA VAL A 41 6.53 13.91 -4.37
C VAL A 41 6.29 12.50 -4.88
N VAL A 42 6.34 11.52 -4.00
CA VAL A 42 5.93 10.14 -4.28
C VAL A 42 5.22 9.55 -3.07
N ALA A 43 4.17 8.79 -3.30
CA ALA A 43 3.45 8.04 -2.27
C ALA A 43 3.74 6.53 -2.39
N PRO A 44 4.63 5.96 -1.58
CA PRO A 44 4.81 4.51 -1.55
C PRO A 44 3.57 3.85 -0.92
N CYS A 45 2.97 2.91 -1.66
CA CYS A 45 1.84 2.08 -1.23
C CYS A 45 2.36 0.65 -1.00
N ALA A 46 2.82 0.37 0.21
CA ALA A 46 3.40 -0.93 0.56
C ALA A 46 2.33 -1.91 1.07
N GLY A 47 2.59 -3.20 0.86
CA GLY A 47 1.94 -4.29 1.60
C GLY A 47 2.58 -4.46 2.98
N ALA A 48 2.66 -5.70 3.47
CA ALA A 48 3.41 -6.01 4.68
C ALA A 48 4.91 -5.72 4.49
N ILE A 49 5.52 -5.10 5.49
CA ILE A 49 6.95 -4.75 5.50
C ILE A 49 7.59 -5.48 6.66
N ARG A 50 8.70 -6.18 6.39
CA ARG A 50 9.50 -6.84 7.41
C ARG A 50 10.19 -5.80 8.28
N THR A 51 9.59 -5.53 9.44
CA THR A 51 10.08 -4.62 10.48
C THR A 51 10.13 -5.37 11.80
N PRO A 52 10.91 -4.91 12.80
CA PRO A 52 10.91 -5.55 14.13
C PRO A 52 9.50 -5.73 14.70
N ASN A 53 8.68 -4.68 14.68
CA ASN A 53 7.29 -4.75 15.17
C ASN A 53 6.42 -5.75 14.41
N TYR A 54 6.65 -5.93 13.10
CA TYR A 54 5.93 -6.90 12.29
C TYR A 54 6.35 -8.32 12.66
N LEU A 55 7.64 -8.57 12.83
CA LEU A 55 8.19 -9.87 13.22
C LEU A 55 7.75 -10.27 14.62
N ASP A 56 7.65 -9.32 15.55
CA ASP A 56 7.19 -9.56 16.92
C ASP A 56 5.68 -9.87 16.98
N ALA A 57 4.90 -9.34 16.05
CA ALA A 57 3.45 -9.54 16.00
C ALA A 57 3.03 -10.83 15.26
N GLU A 58 3.92 -11.41 14.45
CA GLU A 58 3.59 -12.56 13.60
C GLU A 58 3.87 -13.90 14.32
N THR A 59 2.85 -14.75 14.35
CA THR A 59 2.91 -16.11 14.87
C THR A 59 3.50 -17.12 13.88
N GLY A 60 4.63 -16.79 13.24
CA GLY A 60 5.46 -17.75 12.50
C GLY A 60 5.25 -17.87 11.00
N LYS A 61 4.32 -17.13 10.37
CA LYS A 61 4.18 -17.09 8.89
C LYS A 61 4.04 -15.67 8.39
N GLU A 62 4.96 -15.25 7.52
CA GLU A 62 4.87 -13.96 6.86
C GLU A 62 3.68 -13.89 5.90
N ALA A 63 3.02 -12.73 5.84
CA ALA A 63 1.96 -12.48 4.87
C ALA A 63 2.51 -12.54 3.44
N PRO A 64 1.76 -13.08 2.47
CA PRO A 64 2.17 -13.07 1.07
C PRO A 64 2.48 -11.65 0.58
N GLY A 65 3.62 -11.47 -0.09
CA GLY A 65 4.05 -10.16 -0.57
C GLY A 65 4.78 -9.29 0.45
N THR A 66 5.13 -9.83 1.61
CA THR A 66 6.01 -9.15 2.57
C THR A 66 7.34 -8.80 1.91
N VAL A 67 7.77 -7.55 2.09
CA VAL A 67 9.01 -7.01 1.50
C VAL A 67 9.89 -6.39 2.58
N ASP A 68 11.18 -6.27 2.30
CA ASP A 68 12.11 -5.58 3.19
C ASP A 68 11.90 -4.05 3.15
N ALA A 69 12.12 -3.38 4.26
CA ALA A 69 12.03 -1.93 4.36
C ALA A 69 12.97 -1.22 3.39
N SER A 70 14.16 -1.77 3.14
CA SER A 70 15.13 -1.26 2.17
C SER A 70 14.60 -1.26 0.74
N LEU A 71 13.83 -2.29 0.36
CA LEU A 71 13.19 -2.36 -0.95
C LEU A 71 12.11 -1.29 -1.10
N VAL A 72 11.35 -1.02 -0.04
CA VAL A 72 10.36 0.07 -0.03
C VAL A 72 11.03 1.42 -0.19
N ALA A 73 12.09 1.68 0.56
CA ALA A 73 12.86 2.93 0.48
C ALA A 73 13.46 3.12 -0.92
N LYS A 74 14.08 2.07 -1.47
CA LYS A 74 14.64 2.11 -2.83
C LYS A 74 13.56 2.40 -3.87
N ALA A 75 12.43 1.71 -3.83
CA ALA A 75 11.34 1.92 -4.77
C ALA A 75 10.79 3.36 -4.70
N ALA A 76 10.68 3.92 -3.48
CA ALA A 76 10.27 5.31 -3.30
C ALA A 76 11.26 6.29 -3.94
N LEU A 77 12.55 6.14 -3.67
CA LEU A 77 13.59 6.99 -4.23
C LEU A 77 13.68 6.88 -5.75
N ASP A 78 13.63 5.67 -6.30
CA ASP A 78 13.65 5.42 -7.74
C ASP A 78 12.41 6.00 -8.46
N GLY A 79 11.29 6.13 -7.76
CA GLY A 79 10.02 6.67 -8.25
C GLY A 79 9.91 8.20 -8.19
N LEU A 80 10.76 8.88 -7.38
CA LEU A 80 10.75 10.34 -7.27
C LEU A 80 10.93 11.00 -8.62
N GLY A 81 10.12 12.02 -8.89
CA GLY A 81 10.12 12.76 -10.16
C GLY A 81 9.52 12.00 -11.35
N LYS A 82 9.22 10.70 -11.23
CA LYS A 82 8.74 9.84 -12.31
C LYS A 82 7.26 9.46 -12.18
N THR A 83 6.81 9.14 -10.97
CA THR A 83 5.45 8.64 -10.73
C THR A 83 4.91 9.13 -9.39
N PRO A 84 3.60 9.43 -9.30
CA PRO A 84 2.98 9.82 -8.03
C PRO A 84 2.93 8.68 -7.01
N ILE A 85 2.84 7.44 -7.47
CA ILE A 85 2.67 6.25 -6.62
C ILE A 85 3.69 5.19 -7.02
N VAL A 86 4.27 4.53 -6.03
CA VAL A 86 5.04 3.29 -6.22
C VAL A 86 4.48 2.17 -5.37
N ILE A 87 4.50 0.97 -5.89
CA ILE A 87 4.09 -0.25 -5.20
C ILE A 87 5.29 -1.18 -5.12
N PRO A 88 5.93 -1.28 -3.94
CA PRO A 88 7.08 -2.14 -3.76
C PRO A 88 6.72 -3.63 -3.87
N GLY A 89 7.55 -4.38 -4.58
CA GLY A 89 7.38 -5.82 -4.76
C GLY A 89 6.50 -6.21 -5.96
N ARG A 90 7.05 -7.06 -6.83
CA ARG A 90 6.37 -7.51 -8.07
C ARG A 90 5.06 -8.26 -7.77
N MET A 91 5.04 -9.07 -6.71
CA MET A 91 3.84 -9.78 -6.29
C MET A 91 2.73 -8.82 -5.85
N ASN A 92 3.08 -7.77 -5.10
CA ASN A 92 2.13 -6.73 -4.68
C ASN A 92 1.57 -5.95 -5.88
N GLN A 93 2.42 -5.63 -6.86
CA GLN A 93 1.99 -4.98 -8.11
C GLN A 93 0.99 -5.84 -8.87
N PHE A 94 1.29 -7.13 -9.02
CA PHE A 94 0.41 -8.07 -9.71
C PHE A 94 -0.90 -8.29 -8.96
N ALA A 95 -0.85 -8.48 -7.64
CA ALA A 95 -2.04 -8.64 -6.82
C ALA A 95 -2.96 -7.40 -6.89
N LEU A 96 -2.39 -6.20 -6.82
CA LEU A 96 -3.17 -4.97 -6.94
C LEU A 96 -3.76 -4.81 -8.35
N PHE A 97 -3.01 -5.14 -9.39
CA PHE A 97 -3.52 -5.12 -10.76
C PHE A 97 -4.74 -6.03 -10.92
N LEU A 98 -4.65 -7.28 -10.44
CA LEU A 98 -5.77 -8.22 -10.46
C LEU A 98 -6.98 -7.70 -9.68
N MET A 99 -6.75 -7.18 -8.47
CA MET A 99 -7.83 -6.65 -7.63
C MET A 99 -8.54 -5.46 -8.27
N ARG A 100 -7.79 -4.53 -8.89
CA ARG A 100 -8.37 -3.34 -9.53
C ARG A 100 -9.04 -3.63 -10.86
N ARG A 101 -8.49 -4.56 -11.64
CA ARG A 101 -8.92 -4.79 -13.02
C ARG A 101 -9.95 -5.90 -13.17
N LEU A 102 -9.85 -6.98 -12.38
CA LEU A 102 -10.63 -8.19 -12.57
C LEU A 102 -11.66 -8.45 -11.47
N LEU A 103 -11.49 -7.86 -10.27
CA LEU A 103 -12.40 -8.10 -9.17
C LEU A 103 -13.39 -6.93 -9.01
N PRO A 104 -14.70 -7.21 -9.02
CA PRO A 104 -15.70 -6.24 -8.59
C PRO A 104 -15.41 -5.76 -7.16
N ARG A 105 -15.63 -4.47 -6.89
CA ARG A 105 -15.34 -3.84 -5.57
C ARG A 105 -15.86 -4.66 -4.39
N LYS A 106 -17.06 -5.20 -4.49
CA LYS A 106 -17.67 -6.05 -3.45
C LYS A 106 -16.86 -7.31 -3.15
N ARG A 107 -16.29 -7.95 -4.18
CA ARG A 107 -15.45 -9.15 -4.00
C ARG A 107 -14.07 -8.79 -3.40
N ALA A 108 -13.48 -7.67 -3.82
CA ALA A 108 -12.22 -7.19 -3.25
C ALA A 108 -12.35 -6.89 -1.75
N ILE A 109 -13.45 -6.26 -1.32
CA ILE A 109 -13.75 -6.00 0.11
C ILE A 109 -13.90 -7.31 0.89
N LYS A 110 -14.63 -8.29 0.35
CA LYS A 110 -14.80 -9.61 1.00
C LYS A 110 -13.48 -10.38 1.12
N LEU A 111 -12.61 -10.29 0.10
CA LEU A 111 -11.30 -10.92 0.13
C LEU A 111 -10.41 -10.27 1.20
N MET A 112 -10.42 -8.94 1.28
CA MET A 112 -9.68 -8.21 2.32
C MET A 112 -10.19 -8.56 3.72
N ALA A 113 -11.51 -8.69 3.90
CA ALA A 113 -12.10 -9.07 5.18
C ALA A 113 -11.54 -10.39 5.71
N LYS A 114 -11.38 -11.40 4.86
CA LYS A 114 -10.76 -12.68 5.24
C LYS A 114 -9.32 -12.53 5.72
N ASN A 115 -8.56 -11.64 5.08
CA ASN A 115 -7.16 -11.40 5.45
C ASN A 115 -7.00 -10.58 6.74
N THR A 116 -8.07 -9.91 7.20
CA THR A 116 -8.07 -9.08 8.40
C THR A 116 -8.88 -9.66 9.55
N GLU A 117 -9.43 -10.86 9.41
CA GLU A 117 -10.19 -11.56 10.48
C GLU A 117 -9.33 -11.80 11.73
N SER A 118 -8.05 -12.09 11.54
CA SER A 118 -7.10 -12.31 12.65
C SER A 118 -6.73 -11.03 13.41
N LEU A 119 -7.13 -9.86 12.91
CA LEU A 119 -6.87 -8.55 13.53
C LEU A 119 -8.04 -8.08 14.41
N ALA A 120 -9.07 -8.89 14.55
CA ALA A 120 -10.25 -8.58 15.35
C ALA A 120 -10.00 -8.74 16.85
#